data_05d17a1447a72b68341b445eebf8ed7c
#
_entry.id   05d17a1447a72b68341b445eebf8ed7c
#
_cell.length_a   1.000
_cell.length_b   1.000
_cell.length_c   1.000
_cell.angle_alpha   90.00
_cell.angle_beta   90.00
_cell.angle_gamma   90.00
#
_symmetry.space_group_name_H-M   'P 1'
#
loop_
_entity.id
_entity.type
_entity.pdbx_description
1 polymer ?
#
loop_
_entity_poly.entity_id
_entity_poly.type
_entity_poly.pdbx_seq_one_letter_code
_entity_poly.pdbx_strand_id
1 'polypeptide(L)'
;VGSLIARTTGMGVYLNAGREHAVASTKAFSTQVTVMALVGLWFRQTKEDMLGISEPPLKKELLDALQRLPISFGMGLRSRDRCKEIATALKEKQSLFILGKGYAEPIAMEGALKIKEMCYLHAEGYSGGALKHGPFALIEGPEGNFGSTPVICMILDDAHAHHMRICAEE
;
A
#
# COMPACT_ATOMS: atom_id res chain seq x y z
N VAL A 1 -16.98 13.92 -10.79
CA VAL A 1 -17.61 15.18 -11.20
C VAL A 1 -19.04 15.15 -10.73
N GLY A 2 -19.51 16.25 -10.14
CA GLY A 2 -20.89 16.36 -9.68
C GLY A 2 -21.21 15.68 -8.33
N SER A 3 -20.22 15.18 -7.60
CA SER A 3 -20.42 14.65 -6.24
C SER A 3 -20.88 15.75 -5.28
N LEU A 4 -21.51 15.35 -4.19
CA LEU A 4 -21.94 16.29 -3.15
C LEU A 4 -20.76 17.14 -2.64
N ILE A 5 -19.62 16.51 -2.37
CA ILE A 5 -18.42 17.20 -1.90
C ILE A 5 -17.99 18.29 -2.90
N ALA A 6 -17.87 17.95 -4.19
CA ALA A 6 -17.45 18.93 -5.21
C ALA A 6 -18.42 20.11 -5.33
N ARG A 7 -19.72 19.88 -5.16
CA ARG A 7 -20.74 20.95 -5.21
C ARG A 7 -20.76 21.81 -3.96
N THR A 8 -20.47 21.21 -2.80
CA THR A 8 -20.54 21.92 -1.51
C THR A 8 -19.28 22.74 -1.24
N THR A 9 -18.11 22.20 -1.56
CA THR A 9 -16.84 22.88 -1.24
C THR A 9 -16.44 23.94 -2.27
N GLY A 10 -16.89 23.78 -3.52
CA GLY A 10 -16.49 24.67 -4.63
C GLY A 10 -14.99 24.64 -4.95
N MET A 11 -14.21 23.81 -4.24
CA MET A 11 -12.76 23.64 -4.39
C MET A 11 -12.42 22.17 -4.35
N GLY A 12 -11.33 21.80 -5.01
CA GLY A 12 -10.82 20.44 -5.00
C GLY A 12 -10.15 20.03 -6.30
N VAL A 13 -9.62 18.81 -6.28
CA VAL A 13 -8.97 18.16 -7.44
C VAL A 13 -9.72 16.88 -7.75
N TYR A 14 -10.00 16.66 -9.03
CA TYR A 14 -10.64 15.42 -9.48
C TYR A 14 -9.58 14.33 -9.70
N LEU A 15 -9.89 13.12 -9.23
CA LEU A 15 -8.99 11.96 -9.36
C LEU A 15 -8.87 11.47 -10.80
N ASN A 16 -9.88 11.74 -11.64
CA ASN A 16 -9.98 11.24 -13.02
C ASN A 16 -9.84 9.70 -13.15
N ALA A 17 -10.15 8.97 -12.08
CA ALA A 17 -10.04 7.51 -12.03
C ALA A 17 -11.07 6.79 -12.94
N GLY A 18 -12.09 7.51 -13.42
CA GLY A 18 -13.20 6.92 -14.13
C GLY A 18 -14.13 6.12 -13.21
N ARG A 19 -15.02 5.32 -13.80
CA ARG A 19 -15.98 4.51 -13.03
C ARG A 19 -15.30 3.28 -12.45
N GLU A 20 -15.44 3.07 -11.15
CA GLU A 20 -15.11 1.80 -10.48
C GLU A 20 -16.25 0.81 -10.70
N HIS A 21 -15.94 -0.44 -11.08
CA HIS A 21 -16.95 -1.46 -11.42
C HIS A 21 -17.05 -2.56 -10.36
N ALA A 22 -16.10 -2.61 -9.42
CA ALA A 22 -16.10 -3.57 -8.32
C ALA A 22 -16.35 -2.85 -6.99
N VAL A 23 -16.76 -3.61 -5.99
CA VAL A 23 -16.83 -3.12 -4.60
C VAL A 23 -15.45 -2.74 -4.11
N ALA A 24 -14.46 -3.58 -4.39
CA ALA A 24 -13.06 -3.31 -4.04
C ALA A 24 -12.49 -2.17 -4.90
N SER A 25 -12.18 -1.05 -4.26
CA SER A 25 -11.51 0.06 -4.89
C SER A 25 -10.05 -0.27 -5.21
N THR A 26 -9.64 -0.09 -6.44
CA THR A 26 -8.27 -0.32 -6.90
C THR A 26 -7.67 0.94 -7.52
N LYS A 27 -8.14 1.33 -8.69
CA LYS A 27 -7.67 2.53 -9.39
C LYS A 27 -8.03 3.82 -8.65
N ALA A 28 -9.17 3.88 -7.96
CA ALA A 28 -9.53 5.04 -7.17
C ALA A 28 -8.55 5.22 -6.00
N PHE A 29 -8.17 4.14 -5.31
CA PHE A 29 -7.14 4.17 -4.26
C PHE A 29 -5.80 4.68 -4.79
N SER A 30 -5.27 4.10 -5.86
CA SER A 30 -3.97 4.51 -6.41
C SER A 30 -3.97 5.96 -6.91
N THR A 31 -5.07 6.42 -7.52
CA THR A 31 -5.19 7.85 -7.93
C THR A 31 -5.35 8.78 -6.74
N GLN A 32 -6.01 8.37 -5.64
CA GLN A 32 -6.06 9.16 -4.41
C GLN A 32 -4.66 9.35 -3.82
N VAL A 33 -3.88 8.29 -3.68
CA VAL A 33 -2.50 8.37 -3.17
C VAL A 33 -1.65 9.29 -4.06
N THR A 34 -1.77 9.16 -5.38
CA THR A 34 -1.05 10.02 -6.34
C THR A 34 -1.44 11.48 -6.19
N VAL A 35 -2.73 11.79 -6.10
CA VAL A 35 -3.22 13.16 -5.92
C VAL A 35 -2.78 13.73 -4.57
N MET A 36 -2.79 12.95 -3.50
CA MET A 36 -2.30 13.42 -2.20
C MET A 36 -0.81 13.74 -2.24
N ALA A 37 0.00 12.95 -2.95
CA ALA A 37 1.41 13.28 -3.18
C ALA A 37 1.58 14.59 -3.95
N LEU A 38 0.78 14.81 -5.00
CA LEU A 38 0.79 16.07 -5.77
C LEU A 38 0.35 17.28 -4.92
N VAL A 39 -0.66 17.11 -4.06
CA VAL A 39 -1.11 18.15 -3.12
C VAL A 39 0.00 18.49 -2.13
N GLY A 40 0.68 17.49 -1.59
CA GLY A 40 1.84 17.70 -0.71
C GLY A 40 2.97 18.47 -1.39
N LEU A 41 3.29 18.12 -2.64
CA LEU A 41 4.27 18.83 -3.45
C LEU A 41 3.84 20.29 -3.76
N TRP A 42 2.57 20.50 -4.04
CA TRP A 42 2.02 21.84 -4.27
C TRP A 42 2.12 22.72 -3.02
N PHE A 43 1.77 22.22 -1.84
CA PHE A 43 1.94 22.97 -0.59
C PHE A 43 3.40 23.31 -0.32
N ARG A 44 4.28 22.34 -0.56
CA ARG A 44 5.72 22.56 -0.44
C ARG A 44 6.20 23.65 -1.38
N GLN A 45 5.83 23.59 -2.65
CA GLN A 45 6.18 24.60 -3.64
C GLN A 45 5.70 25.99 -3.23
N THR A 46 4.41 26.10 -2.86
CA THR A 46 3.84 27.38 -2.43
C THR A 46 4.62 27.97 -1.25
N LYS A 47 5.00 27.14 -0.28
CA LYS A 47 5.81 27.57 0.88
C LYS A 47 7.21 28.00 0.47
N GLU A 48 7.86 27.29 -0.43
CA GLU A 48 9.19 27.63 -0.95
C GLU A 48 9.16 28.96 -1.73
N ASP A 49 8.16 29.16 -2.56
CA ASP A 49 7.95 30.40 -3.32
C ASP A 49 7.74 31.60 -2.36
N MET A 50 6.94 31.43 -1.31
CA MET A 50 6.70 32.47 -0.30
C MET A 50 7.96 32.82 0.51
N LEU A 51 8.87 31.89 0.69
CA LEU A 51 10.13 32.08 1.44
C LEU A 51 11.32 32.44 0.56
N GLY A 52 11.14 32.50 -0.76
CA GLY A 52 12.22 32.77 -1.72
C GLY A 52 13.29 31.67 -1.76
N ILE A 53 12.92 30.43 -1.42
CA ILE A 53 13.84 29.27 -1.40
C ILE A 53 13.91 28.67 -2.81
N SER A 54 15.14 28.51 -3.32
CA SER A 54 15.35 27.83 -4.61
C SER A 54 14.99 26.33 -4.54
N GLU A 55 14.55 25.79 -5.66
CA GLU A 55 14.09 24.38 -5.78
C GLU A 55 15.08 23.36 -5.22
N PRO A 56 14.71 22.57 -4.20
CA PRO A 56 15.56 21.51 -3.71
C PRO A 56 15.54 20.28 -4.66
N PRO A 57 16.66 19.55 -4.79
CA PRO A 57 16.79 18.39 -5.69
C PRO A 57 15.70 17.33 -5.47
N LEU A 58 15.27 17.12 -4.24
CA LEU A 58 14.24 16.14 -3.87
C LEU A 58 12.89 16.38 -4.56
N LYS A 59 12.51 17.64 -4.80
CA LYS A 59 11.26 17.99 -5.49
C LYS A 59 11.28 17.49 -6.93
N LYS A 60 12.40 17.69 -7.64
CA LYS A 60 12.58 17.21 -9.01
C LYS A 60 12.51 15.69 -9.08
N GLU A 61 13.19 14.99 -8.17
CA GLU A 61 13.16 13.53 -8.10
C GLU A 61 11.75 12.99 -7.90
N LEU A 62 10.95 13.59 -7.00
CA LEU A 62 9.57 13.20 -6.76
C LEU A 62 8.67 13.44 -7.97
N LEU A 63 8.83 14.57 -8.67
CA LEU A 63 8.09 14.86 -9.91
C LEU A 63 8.45 13.86 -11.01
N ASP A 64 9.73 13.58 -11.20
CA ASP A 64 10.21 12.59 -12.17
C ASP A 64 9.70 11.18 -11.84
N ALA A 65 9.63 10.82 -10.57
CA ALA A 65 9.07 9.55 -10.12
C ALA A 65 7.56 9.46 -10.40
N LEU A 66 6.80 10.52 -10.12
CA LEU A 66 5.37 10.59 -10.42
C LEU A 66 5.07 10.52 -11.93
N GLN A 67 5.90 11.14 -12.76
CA GLN A 67 5.77 11.06 -14.22
C GLN A 67 6.01 9.64 -14.74
N ARG A 68 6.91 8.87 -14.10
CA ARG A 68 7.20 7.48 -14.45
C ARG A 68 6.25 6.47 -13.80
N LEU A 69 5.38 6.90 -12.91
CA LEU A 69 4.48 6.03 -12.16
C LEU A 69 3.64 5.08 -13.03
N PRO A 70 3.06 5.51 -14.19
CA PRO A 70 2.34 4.58 -15.06
C PRO A 70 3.19 3.42 -15.59
N ILE A 71 4.48 3.66 -15.86
CA ILE A 71 5.43 2.63 -16.30
C ILE A 71 5.68 1.66 -15.14
N SER A 72 5.92 2.18 -13.94
CA SER A 72 6.15 1.37 -12.74
C SER A 72 4.95 0.48 -12.41
N PHE A 73 3.73 1.00 -12.52
CA PHE A 73 2.51 0.19 -12.40
C PHE A 73 2.45 -0.91 -13.45
N GLY A 74 2.75 -0.59 -14.71
CA GLY A 74 2.79 -1.57 -15.79
C GLY A 74 3.81 -2.70 -15.54
N MET A 75 4.94 -2.37 -14.93
CA MET A 75 5.93 -3.37 -14.51
C MET A 75 5.41 -4.25 -13.37
N GLY A 76 4.72 -3.66 -12.37
CA GLY A 76 4.10 -4.42 -11.28
C GLY A 76 3.09 -5.46 -11.79
N LEU A 77 2.33 -5.14 -12.82
CA LEU A 77 1.35 -6.06 -13.42
C LEU A 77 2.00 -7.30 -14.07
N ARG A 78 3.29 -7.29 -14.38
CA ARG A 78 4.02 -8.46 -14.89
C ARG A 78 4.19 -9.56 -13.85
N SER A 79 4.00 -9.27 -12.57
CA SER A 79 4.05 -10.26 -11.50
C SER A 79 2.82 -11.18 -11.43
N ARG A 80 1.85 -11.02 -12.32
CA ARG A 80 0.57 -11.74 -12.30
C ARG A 80 0.72 -13.27 -12.19
N ASP A 81 1.59 -13.86 -12.98
CA ASP A 81 1.76 -15.33 -12.98
C ASP A 81 2.34 -15.80 -11.65
N ARG A 82 3.30 -15.07 -11.12
CA ARG A 82 3.85 -15.32 -9.78
C ARG A 82 2.79 -15.17 -8.67
N CYS A 83 1.96 -14.16 -8.76
CA CYS A 83 0.83 -14.00 -7.83
C CYS A 83 -0.15 -15.17 -7.92
N LYS A 84 -0.39 -15.73 -9.10
CA LYS A 84 -1.25 -16.90 -9.30
C LYS A 84 -0.68 -18.15 -8.61
N GLU A 85 0.63 -18.36 -8.69
CA GLU A 85 1.31 -19.46 -8.00
C GLU A 85 1.11 -19.34 -6.47
N ILE A 86 1.38 -18.13 -5.91
CA ILE A 86 1.20 -17.84 -4.49
C ILE A 86 -0.27 -18.02 -4.07
N ALA A 87 -1.20 -17.50 -4.85
CA ALA A 87 -2.63 -17.64 -4.59
C ALA A 87 -3.06 -19.11 -4.53
N THR A 88 -2.47 -19.96 -5.36
CA THR A 88 -2.73 -21.41 -5.32
C THR A 88 -2.29 -22.04 -4.00
N ALA A 89 -1.18 -21.59 -3.42
CA ALA A 89 -0.72 -22.06 -2.12
C ALA A 89 -1.59 -21.53 -0.95
N LEU A 90 -2.22 -20.38 -1.15
CA LEU A 90 -3.04 -19.72 -0.11
C LEU A 90 -4.53 -20.11 -0.14
N LYS A 91 -5.03 -20.71 -1.20
CA LYS A 91 -6.48 -20.94 -1.42
C LYS A 91 -7.18 -21.76 -0.34
N GLU A 92 -6.47 -22.65 0.34
CA GLU A 92 -7.02 -23.50 1.41
C GLU A 92 -6.82 -22.89 2.82
N LYS A 93 -6.21 -21.72 2.89
CA LYS A 93 -5.97 -21.03 4.17
C LYS A 93 -7.21 -20.26 4.59
N GLN A 94 -7.43 -20.15 5.91
CA GLN A 94 -8.59 -19.43 6.48
C GLN A 94 -8.24 -18.02 6.90
N SER A 95 -6.96 -17.74 7.13
CA SER A 95 -6.46 -16.43 7.53
C SER A 95 -5.07 -16.18 6.99
N LEU A 96 -4.66 -14.93 6.92
CA LEU A 96 -3.29 -14.51 6.63
C LEU A 96 -2.98 -13.14 7.25
N PHE A 97 -1.69 -12.87 7.44
CA PHE A 97 -1.21 -11.55 7.81
C PHE A 97 -0.43 -10.91 6.65
N ILE A 98 -0.54 -9.59 6.54
CA ILE A 98 0.29 -8.79 5.64
C ILE A 98 1.06 -7.78 6.48
N LEU A 99 2.36 -7.82 6.41
CA LEU A 99 3.24 -6.97 7.20
C LEU A 99 3.87 -5.89 6.35
N GLY A 100 3.95 -4.69 6.90
CA GLY A 100 4.66 -3.57 6.32
C GLY A 100 5.24 -2.67 7.40
N LYS A 101 6.20 -1.82 7.04
CA LYS A 101 6.74 -0.81 7.93
C LYS A 101 6.95 0.49 7.17
N GLY A 102 6.77 1.64 7.85
CA GLY A 102 6.82 2.94 7.20
C GLY A 102 5.73 3.07 6.14
N TYR A 103 6.10 3.40 4.91
CA TYR A 103 5.13 3.54 3.80
C TYR A 103 4.49 2.22 3.37
N ALA A 104 5.11 1.08 3.67
CA ALA A 104 4.53 -0.23 3.38
C ALA A 104 3.39 -0.61 4.34
N GLU A 105 3.33 -0.06 5.55
CA GLU A 105 2.32 -0.40 6.54
C GLU A 105 0.88 -0.07 6.09
N PRO A 106 0.55 1.16 5.69
CA PRO A 106 -0.79 1.46 5.17
C PRO A 106 -1.13 0.66 3.90
N ILE A 107 -0.13 0.32 3.08
CA ILE A 107 -0.35 -0.52 1.89
C ILE A 107 -0.63 -1.97 2.29
N ALA A 108 0.01 -2.48 3.35
CA ALA A 108 -0.30 -3.80 3.90
C ALA A 108 -1.74 -3.87 4.42
N MET A 109 -2.21 -2.82 5.10
CA MET A 109 -3.59 -2.70 5.57
C MET A 109 -4.59 -2.68 4.39
N GLU A 110 -4.30 -1.91 3.35
CA GLU A 110 -5.12 -1.85 2.13
C GLU A 110 -5.12 -3.20 1.39
N GLY A 111 -3.96 -3.86 1.30
CA GLY A 111 -3.86 -5.20 0.72
C GLY A 111 -4.71 -6.23 1.46
N ALA A 112 -4.68 -6.20 2.79
CA ALA A 112 -5.51 -7.05 3.64
C ALA A 112 -7.01 -6.77 3.43
N LEU A 113 -7.40 -5.49 3.28
CA LEU A 113 -8.76 -5.11 2.93
C LEU A 113 -9.17 -5.70 1.58
N LYS A 114 -8.33 -5.58 0.55
CA LYS A 114 -8.63 -6.13 -0.78
C LYS A 114 -8.79 -7.65 -0.77
N ILE A 115 -7.97 -8.35 -0.01
CA ILE A 115 -8.11 -9.82 0.14
C ILE A 115 -9.43 -10.17 0.82
N LYS A 116 -9.82 -9.48 1.88
CA LYS A 116 -11.12 -9.67 2.53
C LYS A 116 -12.29 -9.46 1.56
N GLU A 117 -12.25 -8.36 0.81
CA GLU A 117 -13.32 -7.97 -0.11
C GLU A 117 -13.46 -8.90 -1.33
N MET A 118 -12.33 -9.39 -1.85
CA MET A 118 -12.31 -10.15 -3.10
C MET A 118 -12.28 -11.66 -2.91
N CYS A 119 -11.64 -12.13 -1.85
CA CYS A 119 -11.39 -13.57 -1.62
C CYS A 119 -12.22 -14.13 -0.46
N TYR A 120 -12.86 -13.28 0.33
CA TYR A 120 -13.57 -13.65 1.57
C TYR A 120 -12.68 -14.40 2.57
N LEU A 121 -11.37 -14.19 2.46
CA LEU A 121 -10.35 -14.72 3.35
C LEU A 121 -10.10 -13.69 4.46
N HIS A 122 -10.05 -14.14 5.72
CA HIS A 122 -9.68 -13.28 6.82
C HIS A 122 -8.22 -12.83 6.64
N ALA A 123 -8.01 -11.54 6.50
CA ALA A 123 -6.68 -10.96 6.28
C ALA A 123 -6.52 -9.69 7.14
N GLU A 124 -5.37 -9.58 7.80
CA GLU A 124 -5.05 -8.42 8.64
C GLU A 124 -3.70 -7.84 8.26
N GLY A 125 -3.65 -6.50 8.18
CA GLY A 125 -2.42 -5.74 7.98
C GLY A 125 -1.83 -5.32 9.32
N TYR A 126 -0.53 -5.54 9.52
CA TYR A 126 0.20 -5.15 10.72
C TYR A 126 1.49 -4.42 10.38
N SER A 127 1.92 -3.56 11.29
CA SER A 127 3.32 -3.12 11.33
C SER A 127 4.23 -4.31 11.60
N GLY A 128 5.32 -4.45 10.84
CA GLY A 128 6.25 -5.57 10.97
C GLY A 128 6.73 -5.82 12.40
N GLY A 129 6.92 -4.75 13.20
CA GLY A 129 7.29 -4.87 14.61
C GLY A 129 6.13 -5.27 15.54
N ALA A 130 4.88 -5.05 15.14
CA ALA A 130 3.72 -5.30 16.00
C ALA A 130 3.30 -6.78 16.04
N LEU A 131 3.71 -7.57 15.06
CA LEU A 131 3.36 -8.99 14.98
C LEU A 131 3.76 -9.75 16.24
N LYS A 132 4.91 -9.45 16.83
CA LYS A 132 5.45 -10.09 18.03
C LYS A 132 4.61 -9.83 19.29
N HIS A 133 3.73 -8.85 19.29
CA HIS A 133 2.93 -8.46 20.46
C HIS A 133 1.54 -9.13 20.53
N GLY A 134 1.41 -10.33 19.96
CA GLY A 134 0.19 -11.11 20.05
C GLY A 134 -0.08 -12.02 18.84
N PRO A 135 -0.23 -11.46 17.62
CA PRO A 135 -0.58 -12.25 16.43
C PRO A 135 0.41 -13.36 16.09
N PHE A 136 1.66 -13.24 16.55
CA PHE A 136 2.71 -14.25 16.36
C PHE A 136 2.30 -15.63 16.89
N ALA A 137 1.52 -15.68 17.97
CA ALA A 137 0.97 -16.92 18.51
C ALA A 137 0.10 -17.72 17.51
N LEU A 138 -0.50 -17.03 16.52
CA LEU A 138 -1.28 -17.69 15.46
C LEU A 138 -0.40 -18.27 14.35
N ILE A 139 0.86 -17.88 14.30
CA ILE A 139 1.86 -18.40 13.35
C ILE A 139 2.56 -19.61 13.94
N GLU A 140 2.99 -19.51 15.22
CA GLU A 140 3.70 -20.60 15.90
C GLU A 140 2.78 -21.78 16.28
N GLY A 141 1.53 -21.51 16.63
CA GLY A 141 0.62 -22.52 17.12
C GLY A 141 1.03 -23.15 18.47
N PRO A 142 0.17 -23.96 19.10
CA PRO A 142 0.50 -24.64 20.34
C PRO A 142 1.55 -25.74 20.15
N GLU A 143 2.46 -25.89 21.10
CA GLU A 143 3.50 -26.93 21.15
C GLU A 143 4.53 -26.94 20.01
N GLY A 144 4.83 -25.77 19.43
CA GLY A 144 5.78 -25.66 18.32
C GLY A 144 5.28 -26.21 16.99
N ASN A 145 4.01 -26.59 16.90
CA ASN A 145 3.35 -26.81 15.63
C ASN A 145 3.12 -25.46 14.97
N PHE A 146 3.78 -25.24 13.84
CA PHE A 146 3.58 -24.03 13.07
C PHE A 146 2.09 -23.86 12.76
N GLY A 147 1.53 -22.76 13.21
CA GLY A 147 0.18 -22.37 12.86
C GLY A 147 0.04 -22.32 11.34
N SER A 148 -1.15 -22.59 10.86
CA SER A 148 -1.41 -22.58 9.41
C SER A 148 -1.55 -21.18 8.82
N THR A 149 -1.28 -20.12 9.60
CA THR A 149 -1.49 -18.74 9.17
C THR A 149 -0.29 -18.21 8.37
N PRO A 150 -0.41 -18.05 7.06
CA PRO A 150 0.66 -17.50 6.24
C PRO A 150 0.84 -16.00 6.48
N VAL A 151 2.06 -15.55 6.21
CA VAL A 151 2.45 -14.14 6.33
C VAL A 151 3.01 -13.65 5.00
N ILE A 152 2.55 -12.49 4.55
CA ILE A 152 3.11 -11.77 3.41
C ILE A 152 3.88 -10.57 3.95
N CYS A 153 5.19 -10.50 3.73
CA CYS A 153 6.02 -9.39 4.14
C CYS A 153 6.25 -8.44 2.96
N MET A 154 5.84 -7.18 3.12
CA MET A 154 6.10 -6.11 2.15
C MET A 154 7.42 -5.42 2.51
N ILE A 155 8.45 -5.65 1.71
CA ILE A 155 9.78 -5.10 1.91
C ILE A 155 10.05 -4.05 0.83
N LEU A 156 10.06 -2.79 1.22
CA LEU A 156 10.47 -1.69 0.33
C LEU A 156 11.97 -1.50 0.41
N ASP A 157 12.57 -0.95 -0.64
CA ASP A 157 13.97 -0.54 -0.65
C ASP A 157 14.11 0.85 0.01
N ASP A 158 13.94 0.87 1.34
CA ASP A 158 13.96 2.07 2.18
C ASP A 158 14.74 1.81 3.49
N ALA A 159 14.71 2.79 4.39
CA ALA A 159 15.37 2.68 5.71
C ALA A 159 14.85 1.51 6.57
N HIS A 160 13.71 0.92 6.24
CA HIS A 160 13.10 -0.18 6.97
C HIS A 160 13.38 -1.56 6.36
N ALA A 161 14.02 -1.61 5.17
CA ALA A 161 14.27 -2.85 4.43
C ALA A 161 14.96 -3.92 5.28
N HIS A 162 16.00 -3.54 6.02
CA HIS A 162 16.75 -4.46 6.86
C HIS A 162 15.88 -5.07 7.98
N HIS A 163 15.11 -4.24 8.69
CA HIS A 163 14.22 -4.72 9.74
C HIS A 163 13.13 -5.66 9.21
N MET A 164 12.57 -5.34 8.02
CA MET A 164 11.53 -6.17 7.43
C MET A 164 12.08 -7.50 6.91
N ARG A 165 13.33 -7.56 6.49
CA ARG A 165 13.99 -8.84 6.14
C ARG A 165 14.17 -9.73 7.36
N ILE A 166 14.68 -9.18 8.47
CA ILE A 166 14.79 -9.92 9.73
C ILE A 166 13.42 -10.44 10.16
N CYS A 167 12.39 -9.59 10.10
CA CYS A 167 11.02 -9.99 10.46
C CYS A 167 10.45 -11.11 9.56
N ALA A 168 10.92 -11.23 8.31
CA ALA A 168 10.51 -12.28 7.38
C ALA A 168 11.31 -13.58 7.57
N GLU A 169 12.50 -13.52 8.17
CA GLU A 169 13.37 -14.65 8.46
C GLU A 169 13.02 -15.34 9.79
N GLU A 170 12.41 -14.62 10.73
CA GLU A 170 11.91 -15.13 12.01
C GLU A 170 10.60 -15.91 11.83
#